data_f61222c96cc18c68637cb0d1fe35ca6f
#
_entry.id   f61222c96cc18c68637cb0d1fe35ca6f
#
_cell.length_a   1.000
_cell.length_b   1.000
_cell.length_c   1.000
_cell.angle_alpha   90.00
_cell.angle_beta   90.00
_cell.angle_gamma   90.00
#
_symmetry.space_group_name_H-M   'P 1'
#
loop_
_entity.id
_entity.type
_entity.pdbx_description
1 polymer ?
#
loop_
_entity_poly.entity_id
_entity_poly.type
_entity_poly.pdbx_seq_one_letter_code
_entity_poly.pdbx_strand_id
1 'polypeptide(L)'
;VSHNRATPGDDASDRPLPEWSGPELQHLAEHRPEELYAAVEQLCRRASAEGPGGACVARAAGRIAETLADTRSRDCATFAVDIVGRLLPVEATDRGEADRLLRSVAAKLVKAQRLRDLEPLFGELPDGIPSPAVELRACLLGELALIGSGAGRRTLDAYAERLSELGHPLARLPRTRLDIEHRFTVRVRGLGPIKTPTQLRSRFPEVPSTDSGAVAGGRASDTRDDGRAEAAARPFTAGGWACEPEARFFTLPSPLNPDDFGMSFITELPLRCLAGEGGRRGSALACATTPDDVLNELFSASYHGGVNGQGQGGAYARLYAWESLYALMGLPAGVPFLEAVRQATDHRWLRFMAFTDWFHHDTSDAAFAVLDPTRTRVTVLAATDTDVDRDVLG
;
A
#
# COMPACT_ATOMS: atom_id res chain seq x y z
N VAL A 1 -31.06 64.15 -20.31
CA VAL A 1 -31.36 62.91 -19.58
C VAL A 1 -30.80 61.77 -20.43
N SER A 2 -29.54 61.37 -20.14
CA SER A 2 -28.88 60.26 -20.87
C SER A 2 -29.04 58.98 -20.01
N HIS A 3 -29.80 58.05 -20.53
CA HIS A 3 -29.88 56.70 -19.97
C HIS A 3 -28.61 55.92 -20.33
N ASN A 4 -27.75 55.69 -19.32
CA ASN A 4 -26.69 54.74 -19.40
C ASN A 4 -27.27 53.31 -19.29
N ARG A 5 -27.36 52.59 -20.41
CA ARG A 5 -27.66 51.16 -20.44
C ARG A 5 -26.41 50.43 -19.96
N ALA A 6 -26.49 49.79 -18.79
CA ALA A 6 -25.55 48.79 -18.35
C ALA A 6 -25.55 47.64 -19.37
N THR A 7 -24.40 47.31 -19.93
CA THR A 7 -24.17 46.13 -20.74
C THR A 7 -24.14 44.90 -19.80
N PRO A 8 -24.98 43.89 -20.00
CA PRO A 8 -24.84 42.62 -19.33
C PRO A 8 -23.86 41.77 -20.14
N GLY A 9 -22.68 41.52 -19.60
CA GLY A 9 -21.72 40.69 -20.30
C GLY A 9 -20.29 40.75 -19.75
N ASP A 10 -20.11 40.84 -18.44
CA ASP A 10 -18.84 40.41 -17.86
C ASP A 10 -18.92 38.90 -17.71
N ASP A 11 -18.44 38.24 -18.78
CA ASP A 11 -18.31 36.79 -18.81
C ASP A 11 -17.26 36.37 -17.74
N ALA A 12 -17.76 35.85 -16.63
CA ALA A 12 -16.92 35.38 -15.52
C ALA A 12 -16.07 34.16 -15.91
N SER A 13 -16.16 33.74 -17.19
CA SER A 13 -15.47 32.58 -17.74
C SER A 13 -13.98 32.83 -17.99
N ASP A 14 -13.53 34.08 -18.09
CA ASP A 14 -12.17 34.43 -18.57
C ASP A 14 -11.18 34.81 -17.48
N ARG A 15 -11.56 34.71 -16.19
CA ARG A 15 -10.60 34.98 -15.10
C ARG A 15 -9.63 33.83 -14.96
N PRO A 16 -8.28 34.10 -14.95
CA PRO A 16 -7.31 33.07 -14.62
C PRO A 16 -7.64 32.47 -13.26
N LEU A 17 -7.44 31.15 -13.13
CA LEU A 17 -7.67 30.45 -11.88
C LEU A 17 -6.79 31.06 -10.79
N PRO A 18 -7.31 31.32 -9.60
CA PRO A 18 -6.47 31.79 -8.50
C PRO A 18 -5.41 30.71 -8.18
N GLU A 19 -4.16 31.06 -8.28
CA GLU A 19 -3.07 30.25 -7.77
C GLU A 19 -2.99 30.44 -6.25
N TRP A 20 -3.81 29.69 -5.52
CA TRP A 20 -3.75 29.71 -4.06
C TRP A 20 -2.47 29.07 -3.54
N SER A 21 -1.80 29.75 -2.64
CA SER A 21 -0.75 29.17 -1.81
C SER A 21 -1.34 28.14 -0.83
N GLY A 22 -0.51 27.27 -0.28
CA GLY A 22 -0.96 26.29 0.72
C GLY A 22 -1.69 26.94 1.92
N PRO A 23 -1.16 28.03 2.53
CA PRO A 23 -1.83 28.75 3.61
C PRO A 23 -3.18 29.37 3.22
N GLU A 24 -3.34 29.89 2.00
CA GLU A 24 -4.61 30.45 1.51
C GLU A 24 -5.66 29.35 1.32
N LEU A 25 -5.28 28.21 0.74
CA LEU A 25 -6.15 27.05 0.63
C LEU A 25 -6.63 26.58 2.01
N GLN A 26 -5.72 26.47 2.97
CA GLN A 26 -6.05 26.08 4.33
C GLN A 26 -7.02 27.07 4.99
N HIS A 27 -6.77 28.37 4.86
CA HIS A 27 -7.64 29.42 5.39
C HIS A 27 -9.04 29.37 4.78
N LEU A 28 -9.15 29.16 3.45
CA LEU A 28 -10.43 29.01 2.76
C LEU A 28 -11.16 27.73 3.22
N ALA A 29 -10.46 26.61 3.36
CA ALA A 29 -11.06 25.38 3.84
C ALA A 29 -11.64 25.51 5.26
N GLU A 30 -11.00 26.27 6.12
CA GLU A 30 -11.45 26.51 7.51
C GLU A 30 -12.63 27.44 7.62
N HIS A 31 -12.77 28.44 6.72
CA HIS A 31 -13.73 29.52 6.89
C HIS A 31 -14.79 29.59 5.78
N ARG A 32 -14.47 29.14 4.57
CA ARG A 32 -15.32 29.24 3.37
C ARG A 32 -15.15 28.04 2.43
N PRO A 33 -15.35 26.80 2.91
CA PRO A 33 -15.10 25.59 2.11
C PRO A 33 -15.96 25.51 0.85
N GLU A 34 -17.15 26.12 0.86
CA GLU A 34 -18.05 26.21 -0.31
C GLU A 34 -17.46 27.00 -1.47
N GLU A 35 -16.59 27.99 -1.20
CA GLU A 35 -15.90 28.72 -2.27
C GLU A 35 -14.87 27.85 -2.97
N LEU A 36 -14.14 26.99 -2.22
CA LEU A 36 -13.23 26.02 -2.81
C LEU A 36 -13.96 24.99 -3.65
N TYR A 37 -15.10 24.50 -3.16
CA TYR A 37 -15.93 23.55 -3.90
C TYR A 37 -16.46 24.16 -5.20
N ALA A 38 -17.01 25.38 -5.16
CA ALA A 38 -17.50 26.11 -6.34
C ALA A 38 -16.36 26.36 -7.36
N ALA A 39 -15.15 26.65 -6.89
CA ALA A 39 -14.00 26.82 -7.76
C ALA A 39 -13.65 25.53 -8.51
N VAL A 40 -13.70 24.37 -7.84
CA VAL A 40 -13.48 23.07 -8.51
C VAL A 40 -14.57 22.80 -9.55
N GLU A 41 -15.84 23.07 -9.24
CA GLU A 41 -16.90 22.92 -10.23
C GLU A 41 -16.68 23.79 -11.47
N GLN A 42 -16.20 25.02 -11.28
CA GLN A 42 -15.87 25.91 -12.38
C GLN A 42 -14.67 25.39 -13.19
N LEU A 43 -13.62 24.88 -12.51
CA LEU A 43 -12.46 24.24 -13.13
C LEU A 43 -12.87 23.08 -14.04
N CYS A 44 -13.68 22.16 -13.52
CA CYS A 44 -14.13 20.99 -14.26
C CYS A 44 -14.99 21.36 -15.46
N ARG A 45 -15.87 22.37 -15.33
CA ARG A 45 -16.69 22.87 -16.46
C ARG A 45 -15.82 23.46 -17.58
N ARG A 46 -14.77 24.21 -17.24
CA ARG A 46 -13.82 24.76 -18.24
C ARG A 46 -13.04 23.67 -18.95
N ALA A 47 -12.50 22.70 -18.18
CA ALA A 47 -11.75 21.59 -18.75
C ALA A 47 -12.56 20.77 -19.76
N SER A 48 -13.85 20.59 -19.50
CA SER A 48 -14.76 19.90 -20.43
C SER A 48 -15.03 20.69 -21.73
N ALA A 49 -14.85 22.01 -21.68
CA ALA A 49 -15.08 22.90 -22.83
C ALA A 49 -13.83 23.15 -23.68
N GLU A 50 -12.64 23.14 -23.09
CA GLU A 50 -11.39 23.63 -23.70
C GLU A 50 -10.41 22.55 -24.19
N GLY A 51 -10.63 21.25 -23.92
CA GLY A 51 -9.76 20.16 -24.41
C GLY A 51 -8.53 19.88 -23.53
N PRO A 52 -7.27 19.90 -24.01
CA PRO A 52 -6.11 19.22 -23.38
C PRO A 52 -5.61 19.74 -22.02
N GLY A 53 -6.32 20.63 -21.36
CA GLY A 53 -5.99 21.16 -20.01
C GLY A 53 -6.33 20.24 -18.82
N GLY A 54 -6.91 19.07 -19.05
CA GLY A 54 -7.49 18.20 -18.02
C GLY A 54 -6.54 17.79 -16.88
N ALA A 55 -5.27 17.51 -17.17
CA ALA A 55 -4.30 17.10 -16.14
C ALA A 55 -3.97 18.22 -15.13
N CYS A 56 -3.93 19.48 -15.57
CA CYS A 56 -3.70 20.62 -14.68
C CYS A 56 -4.91 20.83 -13.76
N VAL A 57 -6.12 20.72 -14.32
CA VAL A 57 -7.37 20.81 -13.56
C VAL A 57 -7.49 19.70 -12.53
N ALA A 58 -7.21 18.45 -12.92
CA ALA A 58 -7.23 17.31 -12.01
C ALA A 58 -6.27 17.51 -10.83
N ARG A 59 -5.07 18.02 -11.08
CA ARG A 59 -4.08 18.32 -10.05
C ARG A 59 -4.52 19.42 -9.09
N ALA A 60 -5.09 20.50 -9.61
CA ALA A 60 -5.64 21.60 -8.82
C ALA A 60 -6.82 21.14 -7.95
N ALA A 61 -7.78 20.41 -8.54
CA ALA A 61 -8.92 19.83 -7.84
C ALA A 61 -8.47 18.83 -6.77
N GLY A 62 -7.45 18.02 -7.07
CA GLY A 62 -6.85 17.08 -6.12
C GLY A 62 -6.27 17.76 -4.89
N ARG A 63 -5.48 18.84 -5.07
CA ARG A 63 -4.95 19.64 -3.96
C ARG A 63 -6.05 20.23 -3.09
N ILE A 64 -7.13 20.72 -3.70
CA ILE A 64 -8.29 21.27 -2.97
C ILE A 64 -8.98 20.15 -2.18
N ALA A 65 -9.23 18.99 -2.81
CA ALA A 65 -9.85 17.84 -2.14
C ALA A 65 -9.02 17.36 -0.94
N GLU A 66 -7.70 17.30 -1.08
CA GLU A 66 -6.80 16.94 0.01
C GLU A 66 -6.81 17.96 1.16
N THR A 67 -6.84 19.25 0.85
CA THR A 67 -6.91 20.31 1.86
C THR A 67 -8.23 20.26 2.63
N LEU A 68 -9.34 20.08 1.91
CA LEU A 68 -10.67 19.88 2.52
C LEU A 68 -10.69 18.61 3.40
N ALA A 69 -10.09 17.51 2.94
CA ALA A 69 -10.03 16.27 3.71
C ALA A 69 -9.23 16.42 5.03
N ASP A 70 -8.17 17.22 5.02
CA ASP A 70 -7.37 17.53 6.22
C ASP A 70 -8.07 18.53 7.17
N THR A 71 -9.07 19.28 6.71
CA THR A 71 -9.79 20.29 7.48
C THR A 71 -10.96 19.69 8.22
N ARG A 72 -10.98 19.82 9.54
CA ARG A 72 -11.99 19.20 10.43
C ARG A 72 -13.35 19.87 10.32
N SER A 73 -14.18 19.42 9.40
CA SER A 73 -15.55 19.87 9.18
C SER A 73 -16.34 18.82 8.42
N ARG A 74 -17.62 18.64 8.74
CA ARG A 74 -18.52 17.77 8.00
C ARG A 74 -18.66 18.21 6.53
N ASP A 75 -18.79 19.51 6.31
CA ASP A 75 -18.95 20.07 4.97
C ASP A 75 -17.68 19.85 4.15
N CYS A 76 -16.51 20.09 4.74
CA CYS A 76 -15.22 19.77 4.11
C CYS A 76 -15.10 18.29 3.73
N ALA A 77 -15.52 17.37 4.62
CA ALA A 77 -15.50 15.93 4.30
C ALA A 77 -16.43 15.60 3.13
N THR A 78 -17.65 16.18 3.12
CA THR A 78 -18.62 15.99 2.04
C THR A 78 -18.08 16.51 0.72
N PHE A 79 -17.55 17.73 0.70
CA PHE A 79 -16.97 18.33 -0.51
C PHE A 79 -15.77 17.57 -1.03
N ALA A 80 -14.86 17.12 -0.14
CA ALA A 80 -13.70 16.33 -0.55
C ALA A 80 -14.12 15.03 -1.25
N VAL A 81 -15.10 14.31 -0.69
CA VAL A 81 -15.63 13.07 -1.28
C VAL A 81 -16.32 13.35 -2.61
N ASP A 82 -17.09 14.41 -2.70
CA ASP A 82 -17.83 14.76 -3.91
C ASP A 82 -16.89 15.19 -5.04
N ILE A 83 -15.87 16.00 -4.75
CA ILE A 83 -14.84 16.41 -5.72
C ILE A 83 -14.18 15.18 -6.33
N VAL A 84 -13.70 14.26 -5.50
CA VAL A 84 -12.99 13.07 -5.97
C VAL A 84 -13.94 12.10 -6.67
N GLY A 85 -15.15 11.90 -6.12
CA GLY A 85 -16.09 10.92 -6.64
C GLY A 85 -16.80 11.30 -7.93
N ARG A 86 -17.05 12.58 -8.15
CA ARG A 86 -17.88 13.07 -9.27
C ARG A 86 -17.22 14.07 -10.19
N LEU A 87 -16.35 14.94 -9.67
CA LEU A 87 -15.86 16.08 -10.41
C LEU A 87 -14.49 15.87 -11.06
N LEU A 88 -13.69 14.90 -10.57
CA LEU A 88 -12.44 14.58 -11.23
C LEU A 88 -12.70 13.86 -12.55
N PRO A 89 -12.29 14.44 -13.69
CA PRO A 89 -12.44 13.78 -14.98
C PRO A 89 -11.53 12.55 -15.04
N VAL A 90 -12.12 11.37 -14.93
CA VAL A 90 -11.43 10.07 -14.94
C VAL A 90 -10.63 9.87 -16.23
N GLU A 91 -11.07 10.49 -17.34
CA GLU A 91 -10.45 10.38 -18.66
C GLU A 91 -9.20 11.24 -18.84
N ALA A 92 -9.02 12.27 -18.03
CA ALA A 92 -7.93 13.24 -18.17
C ALA A 92 -6.76 12.99 -17.23
N THR A 93 -6.88 12.03 -16.30
CA THR A 93 -5.89 11.75 -15.27
C THR A 93 -5.31 10.36 -15.50
N ASP A 94 -3.99 10.22 -15.36
CA ASP A 94 -3.37 8.90 -15.27
C ASP A 94 -4.07 8.11 -14.16
N ARG A 95 -4.53 6.90 -14.48
CA ARG A 95 -5.26 6.04 -13.56
C ARG A 95 -4.52 5.84 -12.24
N GLY A 96 -3.20 5.70 -12.29
CA GLY A 96 -2.38 5.58 -11.09
C GLY A 96 -2.39 6.85 -10.22
N GLU A 97 -2.44 8.04 -10.81
CA GLU A 97 -2.54 9.31 -10.09
C GLU A 97 -3.92 9.47 -9.45
N ALA A 98 -4.99 9.11 -10.16
CA ALA A 98 -6.35 9.13 -9.63
C ALA A 98 -6.51 8.17 -8.44
N ASP A 99 -6.04 6.94 -8.55
CA ASP A 99 -6.09 5.96 -7.47
C ASP A 99 -5.30 6.43 -6.22
N ARG A 100 -4.14 7.05 -6.42
CA ARG A 100 -3.35 7.64 -5.32
C ARG A 100 -4.09 8.76 -4.61
N LEU A 101 -4.73 9.64 -5.37
CA LEU A 101 -5.53 10.73 -4.81
C LEU A 101 -6.69 10.21 -3.97
N LEU A 102 -7.44 9.23 -4.48
CA LEU A 102 -8.52 8.56 -3.75
C LEU A 102 -8.04 8.03 -2.39
N ARG A 103 -6.93 7.31 -2.38
CA ARG A 103 -6.33 6.73 -1.18
C ARG A 103 -5.82 7.79 -0.22
N SER A 104 -5.17 8.84 -0.74
CA SER A 104 -4.69 9.98 0.06
C SER A 104 -5.85 10.71 0.75
N VAL A 105 -6.91 11.01 0.01
CA VAL A 105 -8.10 11.68 0.56
C VAL A 105 -8.77 10.81 1.63
N ALA A 106 -8.92 9.49 1.40
CA ALA A 106 -9.48 8.58 2.40
C ALA A 106 -8.67 8.58 3.71
N ALA A 107 -7.34 8.48 3.62
CA ALA A 107 -6.46 8.49 4.78
C ALA A 107 -6.50 9.82 5.55
N LYS A 108 -6.53 10.95 4.83
CA LYS A 108 -6.64 12.29 5.43
C LYS A 108 -7.98 12.49 6.13
N LEU A 109 -9.09 12.06 5.52
CA LEU A 109 -10.42 12.09 6.12
C LEU A 109 -10.46 11.34 7.46
N VAL A 110 -9.93 10.11 7.51
CA VAL A 110 -9.91 9.32 8.74
C VAL A 110 -9.03 9.95 9.82
N LYS A 111 -7.95 10.60 9.42
CA LYS A 111 -7.05 11.29 10.35
C LYS A 111 -7.66 12.56 10.94
N ALA A 112 -8.35 13.36 10.12
CA ALA A 112 -8.82 14.69 10.51
C ALA A 112 -10.24 14.69 11.08
N GLN A 113 -11.15 13.86 10.54
CA GLN A 113 -12.57 13.90 10.85
C GLN A 113 -12.95 13.03 12.04
N ARG A 114 -14.14 13.30 12.60
CA ARG A 114 -14.75 12.40 13.58
C ARG A 114 -15.61 11.38 12.85
N LEU A 115 -15.73 10.17 13.42
CA LEU A 115 -16.55 9.11 12.82
C LEU A 115 -18.00 9.56 12.52
N ARG A 116 -18.62 10.36 13.40
CA ARG A 116 -19.98 10.89 13.21
C ARG A 116 -20.11 11.81 11.98
N ASP A 117 -19.01 12.43 11.56
CA ASP A 117 -18.97 13.33 10.40
C ASP A 117 -18.72 12.53 9.09
N LEU A 118 -18.12 11.33 9.20
CA LEU A 118 -17.87 10.40 8.10
C LEU A 118 -19.02 9.41 7.85
N GLU A 119 -19.72 8.99 8.89
CA GLU A 119 -20.79 7.98 8.79
C GLU A 119 -21.88 8.31 7.75
N PRO A 120 -22.34 9.56 7.59
CA PRO A 120 -23.32 9.93 6.56
C PRO A 120 -22.85 9.71 5.11
N LEU A 121 -21.53 9.68 4.87
CA LEU A 121 -20.96 9.43 3.53
C LEU A 121 -21.28 8.02 2.99
N PHE A 122 -21.68 7.10 3.87
CA PHE A 122 -22.06 5.72 3.56
C PHE A 122 -23.57 5.49 3.49
N GLY A 123 -24.36 6.56 3.50
CA GLY A 123 -25.83 6.48 3.49
C GLY A 123 -26.41 5.89 2.20
N GLU A 124 -25.73 6.06 1.08
CA GLU A 124 -26.09 5.49 -0.20
C GLU A 124 -25.29 4.22 -0.46
N LEU A 125 -25.97 3.11 -0.71
CA LEU A 125 -25.33 1.85 -1.07
C LEU A 125 -24.89 1.88 -2.54
N PRO A 126 -23.72 1.28 -2.87
CA PRO A 126 -23.25 1.25 -4.24
C PRO A 126 -24.08 0.33 -5.13
N ASP A 127 -24.39 0.79 -6.34
CA ASP A 127 -25.12 0.01 -7.35
C ASP A 127 -24.18 -0.89 -8.18
N GLY A 128 -22.90 -0.54 -8.26
CA GLY A 128 -21.90 -1.29 -9.03
C GLY A 128 -20.48 -0.77 -8.83
N ILE A 129 -19.51 -1.48 -9.39
CA ILE A 129 -18.09 -1.14 -9.48
C ILE A 129 -17.63 -1.36 -10.93
N PRO A 130 -16.60 -0.62 -11.45
CA PRO A 130 -15.83 0.42 -10.76
C PRO A 130 -16.56 1.79 -10.76
N SER A 131 -16.37 2.53 -9.66
CA SER A 131 -16.77 3.93 -9.54
C SER A 131 -15.81 4.63 -8.58
N PRO A 132 -15.27 5.83 -8.91
CA PRO A 132 -14.39 6.57 -8.01
C PRO A 132 -15.00 6.84 -6.65
N ALA A 133 -16.31 7.11 -6.60
CA ALA A 133 -17.03 7.34 -5.36
C ALA A 133 -17.11 6.07 -4.48
N VAL A 134 -17.31 4.91 -5.10
CA VAL A 134 -17.33 3.61 -4.41
C VAL A 134 -15.94 3.26 -3.92
N GLU A 135 -14.92 3.44 -4.77
CA GLU A 135 -13.52 3.19 -4.45
C GLU A 135 -13.05 4.03 -3.26
N LEU A 136 -13.33 5.34 -3.26
CA LEU A 136 -13.01 6.23 -2.15
C LEU A 136 -13.64 5.77 -0.83
N ARG A 137 -14.93 5.41 -0.85
CA ARG A 137 -15.63 4.95 0.34
C ARG A 137 -15.13 3.58 0.81
N ALA A 138 -14.74 2.70 -0.11
CA ALA A 138 -14.09 1.43 0.24
C ALA A 138 -12.73 1.64 0.91
N CYS A 139 -11.91 2.55 0.38
CA CYS A 139 -10.66 2.97 1.04
C CYS A 139 -10.93 3.57 2.43
N LEU A 140 -11.93 4.43 2.54
CA LEU A 140 -12.31 5.06 3.81
C LEU A 140 -12.73 4.02 4.86
N LEU A 141 -13.48 2.98 4.48
CA LEU A 141 -13.79 1.85 5.37
C LEU A 141 -12.55 1.09 5.83
N GLY A 142 -11.61 0.84 4.92
CA GLY A 142 -10.35 0.18 5.24
C GLY A 142 -9.50 0.99 6.22
N GLU A 143 -9.40 2.30 6.02
CA GLU A 143 -8.69 3.22 6.92
C GLU A 143 -9.36 3.28 8.31
N LEU A 144 -10.70 3.31 8.38
CA LEU A 144 -11.44 3.25 9.65
C LEU A 144 -11.18 1.93 10.40
N ALA A 145 -11.11 0.80 9.69
CA ALA A 145 -10.77 -0.50 10.27
C ALA A 145 -9.35 -0.49 10.88
N LEU A 146 -8.38 0.14 10.21
CA LEU A 146 -7.00 0.24 10.68
C LEU A 146 -6.85 1.05 11.97
N ILE A 147 -7.68 2.06 12.18
CA ILE A 147 -7.67 2.84 13.44
C ILE A 147 -8.62 2.27 14.51
N GLY A 148 -9.23 1.11 14.25
CA GLY A 148 -10.16 0.47 15.18
C GLY A 148 -11.49 1.19 15.32
N SER A 149 -11.90 1.94 14.31
CA SER A 149 -13.14 2.72 14.32
C SER A 149 -14.16 2.17 13.33
N GLY A 150 -15.46 2.32 13.66
CA GLY A 150 -16.55 2.03 12.73
C GLY A 150 -17.13 0.62 12.80
N ALA A 151 -16.50 -0.32 13.48
CA ALA A 151 -17.08 -1.65 13.68
C ALA A 151 -18.37 -1.58 14.54
N GLY A 152 -19.40 -2.33 14.13
CA GLY A 152 -20.72 -2.33 14.79
C GLY A 152 -21.59 -1.10 14.49
N ARG A 153 -21.18 -0.25 13.55
CA ARG A 153 -22.00 0.83 13.01
C ARG A 153 -22.84 0.33 11.86
N ARG A 154 -24.16 0.30 12.04
CA ARG A 154 -25.10 -0.29 11.07
C ARG A 154 -24.92 0.21 9.63
N THR A 155 -24.70 1.52 9.47
CA THR A 155 -24.52 2.12 8.14
C THR A 155 -23.24 1.64 7.46
N LEU A 156 -22.12 1.59 8.21
CA LEU A 156 -20.85 1.12 7.70
C LEU A 156 -20.85 -0.40 7.43
N ASP A 157 -21.54 -1.16 8.29
CA ASP A 157 -21.66 -2.61 8.14
C ASP A 157 -22.47 -2.95 6.89
N ALA A 158 -23.61 -2.29 6.67
CA ALA A 158 -24.43 -2.48 5.47
C ALA A 158 -23.66 -2.10 4.18
N TYR A 159 -22.88 -1.03 4.22
CA TYR A 159 -22.04 -0.64 3.08
C TYR A 159 -20.96 -1.68 2.78
N ALA A 160 -20.30 -2.23 3.81
CA ALA A 160 -19.29 -3.26 3.65
C ALA A 160 -19.87 -4.58 3.12
N GLU A 161 -21.06 -4.99 3.59
CA GLU A 161 -21.79 -6.13 3.07
C GLU A 161 -22.07 -5.96 1.57
N ARG A 162 -22.56 -4.79 1.19
CA ARG A 162 -22.80 -4.48 -0.23
C ARG A 162 -21.53 -4.49 -1.08
N LEU A 163 -20.41 -3.95 -0.59
CA LEU A 163 -19.11 -4.06 -1.27
C LEU A 163 -18.67 -5.52 -1.45
N SER A 164 -18.95 -6.38 -0.45
CA SER A 164 -18.65 -7.81 -0.52
C SER A 164 -19.50 -8.51 -1.58
N GLU A 165 -20.79 -8.22 -1.65
CA GLU A 165 -21.69 -8.72 -2.70
C GLU A 165 -21.22 -8.33 -4.11
N LEU A 166 -20.68 -7.13 -4.27
CA LEU A 166 -20.13 -6.63 -5.51
C LEU A 166 -18.73 -7.18 -5.82
N GLY A 167 -18.12 -7.94 -4.91
CA GLY A 167 -16.79 -8.53 -5.08
C GLY A 167 -15.64 -7.52 -4.94
N HIS A 168 -15.83 -6.41 -4.22
CA HIS A 168 -14.77 -5.41 -4.04
C HIS A 168 -13.59 -5.99 -3.24
N PRO A 169 -12.32 -5.82 -3.69
CA PRO A 169 -11.17 -6.47 -3.06
C PRO A 169 -10.98 -6.09 -1.59
N LEU A 170 -11.21 -4.83 -1.22
CA LEU A 170 -11.08 -4.37 0.17
C LEU A 170 -12.16 -4.94 1.11
N ALA A 171 -13.32 -5.36 0.59
CA ALA A 171 -14.38 -5.97 1.39
C ALA A 171 -14.02 -7.37 1.91
N ARG A 172 -12.97 -7.99 1.37
CA ARG A 172 -12.45 -9.28 1.85
C ARG A 172 -11.75 -9.15 3.20
N LEU A 173 -11.21 -7.97 3.51
CA LEU A 173 -10.45 -7.73 4.73
C LEU A 173 -11.35 -7.69 5.97
N PRO A 174 -10.87 -8.14 7.15
CA PRO A 174 -11.59 -8.00 8.40
C PRO A 174 -11.92 -6.53 8.71
N ARG A 175 -13.13 -6.30 9.25
CA ARG A 175 -13.63 -4.98 9.64
C ARG A 175 -12.91 -4.37 10.85
N THR A 176 -12.13 -5.17 11.54
CA THR A 176 -11.27 -4.77 12.66
C THR A 176 -9.87 -5.26 12.43
N ARG A 177 -8.91 -4.64 13.09
CA ARG A 177 -7.54 -5.17 13.13
C ARG A 177 -7.51 -6.50 13.86
N LEU A 178 -6.71 -7.41 13.31
CA LEU A 178 -6.36 -8.68 13.97
C LEU A 178 -5.12 -8.48 14.85
N ASP A 179 -4.92 -9.36 15.83
CA ASP A 179 -3.78 -9.27 16.76
C ASP A 179 -2.42 -9.28 16.03
N ILE A 180 -2.30 -10.05 14.96
CA ILE A 180 -1.11 -10.08 14.12
C ILE A 180 -0.77 -8.73 13.46
N GLU A 181 -1.75 -7.84 13.34
CA GLU A 181 -1.63 -6.49 12.75
C GLU A 181 -1.31 -5.41 13.80
N HIS A 182 -1.01 -5.80 15.05
CA HIS A 182 -0.85 -4.85 16.16
C HIS A 182 0.23 -3.78 15.92
N ARG A 183 1.21 -4.06 15.05
CA ARG A 183 2.31 -3.15 14.69
C ARG A 183 1.99 -2.20 13.54
N PHE A 184 0.88 -2.39 12.82
CA PHE A 184 0.52 -1.47 11.74
C PHE A 184 0.34 -0.04 12.27
N THR A 185 1.11 0.89 11.74
CA THR A 185 1.04 2.32 12.10
C THR A 185 0.71 3.16 10.88
N VAL A 186 -0.49 3.74 10.89
CA VAL A 186 -0.97 4.68 9.84
C VAL A 186 -0.74 6.16 10.22
N ARG A 187 -0.29 6.44 11.43
CA ARG A 187 -0.14 7.83 11.96
C ARG A 187 1.29 8.32 11.99
N VAL A 188 2.23 7.42 12.15
CA VAL A 188 3.66 7.72 12.24
C VAL A 188 4.37 6.80 11.25
N ARG A 189 5.39 7.27 10.59
CA ARG A 189 6.28 6.41 9.80
C ARG A 189 6.71 5.26 10.71
N GLY A 190 6.22 4.06 10.40
CA GLY A 190 6.63 2.83 11.08
C GLY A 190 8.15 2.61 10.92
N LEU A 191 8.66 1.67 11.65
CA LEU A 191 10.01 1.17 11.36
C LEU A 191 9.94 0.55 9.96
N GLY A 192 10.51 1.22 8.98
CA GLY A 192 10.68 0.70 7.63
C GLY A 192 11.46 -0.62 7.63
N PRO A 193 11.57 -1.27 6.47
CA PRO A 193 12.39 -2.45 6.31
C PRO A 193 13.77 -2.27 6.93
N ILE A 194 14.32 -3.36 7.45
CA ILE A 194 15.65 -3.34 8.08
C ILE A 194 16.70 -3.08 6.99
N LYS A 195 17.52 -2.07 7.20
CA LYS A 195 18.46 -1.57 6.20
C LYS A 195 19.87 -2.12 6.33
N THR A 196 20.25 -2.61 7.50
CA THR A 196 21.64 -3.00 7.75
C THR A 196 21.74 -4.33 8.51
N PRO A 197 22.85 -5.07 8.33
CA PRO A 197 23.11 -6.28 9.12
C PRO A 197 23.10 -6.05 10.63
N THR A 198 23.56 -4.88 11.08
CA THR A 198 23.53 -4.51 12.50
C THR A 198 22.11 -4.38 13.02
N GLN A 199 21.21 -3.75 12.25
CA GLN A 199 19.79 -3.65 12.59
C GLN A 199 19.11 -5.02 12.60
N LEU A 200 19.49 -5.92 11.69
CA LEU A 200 19.01 -7.29 11.68
C LEU A 200 19.41 -8.03 12.95
N ARG A 201 20.71 -8.03 13.29
CA ARG A 201 21.23 -8.70 14.49
C ARG A 201 20.66 -8.16 15.79
N SER A 202 20.42 -6.86 15.86
CA SER A 202 19.90 -6.24 17.07
C SER A 202 18.43 -6.57 17.36
N ARG A 203 17.67 -6.96 16.31
CA ARG A 203 16.23 -7.27 16.47
C ARG A 203 15.92 -8.75 16.60
N PHE A 204 16.68 -9.60 15.94
CA PHE A 204 16.36 -11.02 15.83
C PHE A 204 17.57 -11.89 16.17
N PRO A 205 17.36 -13.04 16.83
CA PRO A 205 18.43 -13.99 17.12
C PRO A 205 18.94 -14.61 15.81
N GLU A 206 20.25 -14.69 15.72
CA GLU A 206 20.93 -15.33 14.59
C GLU A 206 20.69 -16.86 14.61
N VAL A 207 20.35 -17.43 13.46
CA VAL A 207 20.20 -18.88 13.31
C VAL A 207 21.56 -19.48 12.92
N PRO A 208 22.07 -20.46 13.67
CA PRO A 208 23.36 -21.08 13.38
C PRO A 208 23.41 -21.70 11.98
N SER A 209 24.58 -21.63 11.37
CA SER A 209 24.86 -22.33 10.11
C SER A 209 25.15 -23.81 10.38
N THR A 210 24.54 -24.71 9.61
CA THR A 210 24.73 -26.16 9.70
C THR A 210 25.11 -26.75 8.34
N ASP A 211 25.96 -27.79 8.35
CA ASP A 211 26.32 -28.50 7.11
C ASP A 211 25.12 -29.22 6.48
N SER A 212 24.22 -29.78 7.33
CA SER A 212 23.00 -30.42 6.87
C SER A 212 22.03 -29.41 6.22
N GLY A 213 21.99 -28.21 6.72
CA GLY A 213 21.23 -27.11 6.09
C GLY A 213 21.74 -26.79 4.69
N ALA A 214 23.05 -26.69 4.51
CA ALA A 214 23.64 -26.46 3.21
C ALA A 214 23.35 -27.60 2.21
N VAL A 215 23.47 -28.85 2.64
CA VAL A 215 23.14 -30.03 1.80
C VAL A 215 21.65 -30.02 1.41
N ALA A 216 20.76 -29.67 2.34
CA ALA A 216 19.32 -29.59 2.07
C ALA A 216 18.98 -28.45 1.09
N GLY A 217 19.60 -27.27 1.26
CA GLY A 217 19.46 -26.14 0.35
C GLY A 217 19.91 -26.45 -1.08
N GLY A 218 21.06 -27.12 -1.22
CA GLY A 218 21.56 -27.54 -2.52
C GLY A 218 20.73 -28.61 -3.26
N ARG A 219 19.82 -29.29 -2.54
CA ARG A 219 18.86 -30.26 -3.10
C ARG A 219 17.46 -29.68 -3.35
N ALA A 220 17.25 -28.44 -3.02
CA ALA A 220 15.97 -27.78 -3.23
C ALA A 220 15.69 -27.60 -4.71
N SER A 221 14.49 -27.99 -5.13
CA SER A 221 14.05 -27.85 -6.53
C SER A 221 13.15 -26.63 -6.66
N ASP A 222 13.49 -25.73 -7.59
CA ASP A 222 12.70 -24.55 -7.88
C ASP A 222 11.36 -24.92 -8.54
N THR A 223 10.29 -24.31 -8.07
CA THR A 223 8.93 -24.50 -8.59
C THR A 223 8.40 -23.15 -9.07
N ARG A 224 8.06 -23.06 -10.35
CA ARG A 224 7.53 -21.84 -10.92
C ARG A 224 6.04 -21.69 -10.61
N ASP A 225 5.67 -20.53 -10.11
CA ASP A 225 4.28 -20.10 -9.87
C ASP A 225 4.22 -18.58 -10.01
N ASP A 226 3.96 -18.11 -11.21
CA ASP A 226 4.01 -16.68 -11.56
C ASP A 226 2.92 -15.88 -10.83
N GLY A 227 1.71 -16.43 -10.67
CA GLY A 227 0.62 -15.75 -9.96
C GLY A 227 0.89 -15.60 -8.47
N ARG A 228 1.47 -16.62 -7.87
CA ARG A 228 1.91 -16.59 -6.46
C ARG A 228 3.10 -15.64 -6.27
N ALA A 229 4.03 -15.59 -7.22
CA ALA A 229 5.16 -14.67 -7.20
C ALA A 229 4.70 -13.21 -7.29
N GLU A 230 3.77 -12.91 -8.19
CA GLU A 230 3.16 -11.59 -8.29
C GLU A 230 2.47 -11.17 -6.98
N ALA A 231 1.66 -12.06 -6.39
CA ALA A 231 1.00 -11.77 -5.12
C ALA A 231 1.99 -11.55 -3.97
N ALA A 232 3.06 -12.36 -3.89
CA ALA A 232 4.11 -12.19 -2.88
C ALA A 232 4.85 -10.85 -3.03
N ALA A 233 5.15 -10.45 -4.27
CA ALA A 233 5.89 -9.21 -4.59
C ALA A 233 5.04 -7.93 -4.51
N ARG A 234 3.71 -8.05 -4.50
CA ARG A 234 2.77 -6.92 -4.63
C ARG A 234 2.98 -5.76 -3.66
N PRO A 235 3.33 -5.94 -2.37
CA PRO A 235 3.62 -4.81 -1.49
C PRO A 235 4.74 -3.90 -1.99
N PHE A 236 5.73 -4.45 -2.65
CA PHE A 236 6.89 -3.73 -3.17
C PHE A 236 6.58 -3.11 -4.54
N THR A 237 6.05 -3.89 -5.46
CA THR A 237 5.72 -3.42 -6.82
C THR A 237 4.65 -2.33 -6.80
N ALA A 238 3.59 -2.51 -6.03
CA ALA A 238 2.57 -1.48 -5.84
C ALA A 238 3.10 -0.27 -5.07
N GLY A 239 4.02 -0.47 -4.13
CA GLY A 239 4.70 0.60 -3.39
C GLY A 239 5.69 1.40 -4.23
N GLY A 240 5.96 1.00 -5.47
CA GLY A 240 6.87 1.70 -6.37
C GLY A 240 8.34 1.57 -5.97
N TRP A 241 8.74 0.41 -5.46
CA TRP A 241 10.15 0.10 -5.21
C TRP A 241 10.91 0.00 -6.56
N ALA A 242 12.08 0.56 -6.62
CA ALA A 242 12.84 0.70 -7.87
C ALA A 242 13.35 -0.63 -8.44
N CYS A 243 13.64 -1.62 -7.58
CA CYS A 243 14.16 -2.91 -8.00
C CYS A 243 13.05 -3.97 -8.08
N GLU A 244 13.13 -4.82 -9.11
CA GLU A 244 12.21 -5.94 -9.26
C GLU A 244 12.37 -6.93 -8.11
N PRO A 245 11.34 -7.21 -7.31
CA PRO A 245 11.39 -8.19 -6.23
C PRO A 245 11.68 -9.60 -6.75
N GLU A 246 12.34 -10.41 -5.95
CA GLU A 246 12.57 -11.82 -6.22
C GLU A 246 11.70 -12.69 -5.33
N ALA A 247 10.68 -13.33 -5.90
CA ALA A 247 9.84 -14.31 -5.22
C ALA A 247 10.08 -15.70 -5.82
N ARG A 248 10.50 -16.67 -4.99
CA ARG A 248 10.86 -18.02 -5.43
C ARG A 248 10.26 -19.07 -4.50
N PHE A 249 9.94 -20.21 -5.07
CA PHE A 249 9.32 -21.33 -4.38
C PHE A 249 10.14 -22.59 -4.58
N PHE A 250 10.39 -23.32 -3.51
CA PHE A 250 11.21 -24.51 -3.54
C PHE A 250 10.49 -25.69 -2.92
N THR A 251 10.73 -26.87 -3.49
CA THR A 251 10.33 -28.16 -2.93
C THR A 251 11.56 -28.92 -2.51
N LEU A 252 11.51 -29.51 -1.32
CA LEU A 252 12.58 -30.34 -0.77
C LEU A 252 12.24 -31.82 -0.95
N PRO A 253 13.24 -32.68 -1.24
CA PRO A 253 13.03 -34.13 -1.41
C PRO A 253 12.62 -34.86 -0.14
N SER A 254 12.87 -34.25 1.02
CA SER A 254 12.52 -34.79 2.35
C SER A 254 12.27 -33.64 3.33
N PRO A 255 11.51 -33.87 4.41
CA PRO A 255 11.29 -32.85 5.43
C PRO A 255 12.61 -32.35 6.04
N LEU A 256 12.79 -31.02 6.02
CA LEU A 256 13.95 -30.36 6.62
C LEU A 256 13.87 -30.40 8.15
N ASN A 257 15.01 -30.67 8.82
CA ASN A 257 15.07 -30.43 10.24
C ASN A 257 14.94 -28.92 10.51
N PRO A 258 14.06 -28.50 11.44
CA PRO A 258 13.89 -27.07 11.73
C PRO A 258 15.18 -26.32 12.10
N ASP A 259 16.14 -26.96 12.72
CA ASP A 259 17.44 -26.38 13.12
C ASP A 259 18.38 -26.18 11.91
N ASP A 260 18.12 -26.88 10.80
CA ASP A 260 18.87 -26.72 9.55
C ASP A 260 18.31 -25.60 8.68
N PHE A 261 17.14 -25.05 9.00
CA PHE A 261 16.54 -23.91 8.32
C PHE A 261 17.21 -22.61 8.80
N GLY A 262 18.30 -22.24 8.18
CA GLY A 262 19.16 -21.13 8.59
C GLY A 262 20.00 -20.58 7.44
N MET A 263 21.08 -19.89 7.79
CA MET A 263 21.93 -19.19 6.84
C MET A 263 22.53 -20.14 5.78
N SER A 264 23.09 -21.29 6.19
CA SER A 264 23.69 -22.26 5.28
C SER A 264 22.69 -22.85 4.29
N PHE A 265 21.44 -23.04 4.72
CA PHE A 265 20.34 -23.44 3.83
C PHE A 265 20.05 -22.36 2.77
N ILE A 266 19.88 -21.12 3.23
CA ILE A 266 19.54 -19.99 2.33
C ILE A 266 20.63 -19.76 1.29
N THR A 267 21.90 -19.80 1.67
CA THR A 267 23.03 -19.54 0.77
C THR A 267 23.16 -20.57 -0.34
N GLU A 268 22.60 -21.77 -0.18
CA GLU A 268 22.62 -22.81 -1.21
C GLU A 268 21.46 -22.74 -2.20
N LEU A 269 20.44 -21.90 -1.94
CA LEU A 269 19.33 -21.69 -2.85
C LEU A 269 19.77 -20.88 -4.10
N PRO A 270 19.26 -21.21 -5.28
CA PRO A 270 19.59 -20.51 -6.53
C PRO A 270 18.85 -19.16 -6.64
N LEU A 271 19.21 -18.21 -5.78
CA LEU A 271 18.59 -16.88 -5.69
C LEU A 271 19.49 -15.81 -6.36
N ARG A 272 18.88 -14.88 -7.10
CA ARG A 272 19.58 -13.73 -7.71
C ARG A 272 20.16 -12.82 -6.62
N CYS A 273 19.42 -12.60 -5.56
CA CYS A 273 19.83 -11.73 -4.44
C CYS A 273 21.06 -12.28 -3.69
N LEU A 274 21.42 -13.54 -3.89
CA LEU A 274 22.63 -14.17 -3.33
C LEU A 274 23.80 -14.25 -4.32
N ALA A 275 23.58 -13.91 -5.58
CA ALA A 275 24.65 -13.93 -6.59
C ALA A 275 25.59 -12.74 -6.36
N GLY A 276 26.85 -13.02 -6.08
CA GLY A 276 27.93 -12.05 -5.99
C GLY A 276 28.77 -12.00 -7.27
N GLU A 277 29.75 -11.09 -7.30
CA GLU A 277 30.66 -10.92 -8.43
C GLU A 277 31.39 -12.23 -8.80
N GLY A 278 31.51 -12.46 -10.09
CA GLY A 278 32.25 -13.63 -10.62
C GLY A 278 31.59 -14.98 -10.35
N GLY A 279 30.28 -15.02 -10.04
CA GLY A 279 29.54 -16.25 -9.77
C GLY A 279 29.81 -16.86 -8.38
N ARG A 280 30.50 -16.15 -7.51
CA ARG A 280 30.62 -16.52 -6.09
C ARG A 280 29.34 -16.18 -5.37
N ARG A 281 28.93 -17.03 -4.43
CA ARG A 281 27.81 -16.70 -3.55
C ARG A 281 28.25 -15.68 -2.49
N GLY A 282 27.44 -14.62 -2.31
CA GLY A 282 27.65 -13.66 -1.24
C GLY A 282 27.44 -14.32 0.12
N SER A 283 28.16 -13.83 1.13
CA SER A 283 27.84 -14.20 2.50
C SER A 283 26.47 -13.65 2.87
N ALA A 284 25.68 -14.41 3.63
CA ALA A 284 24.36 -13.99 4.08
C ALA A 284 24.25 -14.11 5.60
N LEU A 285 23.34 -13.35 6.17
CA LEU A 285 22.94 -13.38 7.57
C LEU A 285 21.46 -13.77 7.63
N ALA A 286 21.12 -14.75 8.42
CA ALA A 286 19.75 -15.18 8.62
C ALA A 286 19.38 -15.20 10.11
N CYS A 287 18.23 -14.66 10.44
CA CYS A 287 17.71 -14.58 11.78
C CYS A 287 16.26 -15.09 11.81
N ALA A 288 15.89 -15.75 12.91
CA ALA A 288 14.50 -16.09 13.15
C ALA A 288 13.66 -14.79 13.26
N THR A 289 12.46 -14.83 12.70
CA THR A 289 11.50 -13.73 12.78
C THR A 289 10.10 -14.27 13.05
N THR A 290 9.12 -13.39 13.15
CA THR A 290 7.73 -13.75 13.42
C THR A 290 6.81 -13.34 12.27
N PRO A 291 5.66 -13.99 12.08
CA PRO A 291 4.73 -13.64 11.01
C PRO A 291 4.18 -12.22 11.15
N ASP A 292 4.05 -11.70 12.37
CA ASP A 292 3.62 -10.31 12.62
C ASP A 292 4.69 -9.29 12.23
N ASP A 293 5.98 -9.58 12.44
CA ASP A 293 7.08 -8.75 11.95
C ASP A 293 7.11 -8.72 10.42
N VAL A 294 6.97 -9.88 9.77
CA VAL A 294 6.93 -9.98 8.31
C VAL A 294 5.74 -9.23 7.75
N LEU A 295 4.54 -9.46 8.30
CA LEU A 295 3.32 -8.78 7.87
C LEU A 295 3.41 -7.26 8.02
N ASN A 296 4.01 -6.78 9.14
CA ASN A 296 4.23 -5.35 9.36
C ASN A 296 5.20 -4.75 8.33
N GLU A 297 6.21 -5.48 7.91
CA GLU A 297 7.14 -4.98 6.90
C GLU A 297 6.54 -4.95 5.50
N LEU A 298 5.77 -5.96 5.14
CA LEU A 298 5.00 -5.98 3.90
C LEU A 298 4.01 -4.80 3.87
N PHE A 299 3.32 -4.57 5.00
CA PHE A 299 2.45 -3.40 5.14
C PHE A 299 3.22 -2.09 4.98
N SER A 300 4.35 -1.94 5.69
CA SER A 300 5.17 -0.72 5.65
C SER A 300 5.74 -0.45 4.27
N ALA A 301 6.19 -1.48 3.54
CA ALA A 301 6.71 -1.35 2.19
C ALA A 301 5.66 -0.77 1.22
N SER A 302 4.41 -1.21 1.33
CA SER A 302 3.32 -0.70 0.52
C SER A 302 2.77 0.64 1.03
N TYR A 303 2.66 0.82 2.35
CA TYR A 303 2.07 2.02 2.97
C TYR A 303 2.92 3.27 2.75
N HIS A 304 4.23 3.14 2.94
CA HIS A 304 5.16 4.26 2.75
C HIS A 304 5.65 4.39 1.30
N GLY A 305 5.58 3.28 0.56
CA GLY A 305 6.20 3.16 -0.75
C GLY A 305 7.72 3.00 -0.68
N GLY A 306 8.34 2.89 -1.85
CA GLY A 306 9.78 2.95 -2.00
C GLY A 306 10.32 4.38 -1.83
N VAL A 307 11.62 4.55 -1.99
CA VAL A 307 12.30 5.85 -1.81
C VAL A 307 11.72 6.94 -2.69
N ASN A 308 11.52 6.61 -3.95
CA ASN A 308 10.90 7.48 -4.95
C ASN A 308 9.43 7.08 -5.23
N GLY A 309 8.95 6.04 -4.54
CA GLY A 309 7.60 5.53 -4.66
C GLY A 309 6.61 6.30 -3.80
N GLN A 310 5.36 6.26 -4.23
CA GLN A 310 4.26 6.81 -3.45
C GLN A 310 3.50 5.67 -2.79
N GLY A 311 3.25 5.78 -1.50
CA GLY A 311 2.52 4.78 -0.73
C GLY A 311 1.09 4.59 -1.21
N GLN A 312 0.53 3.41 -0.92
CA GLN A 312 -0.78 2.98 -1.40
C GLN A 312 -1.94 3.35 -0.45
N GLY A 313 -1.67 4.11 0.64
CA GLY A 313 -2.63 4.30 1.73
C GLY A 313 -2.84 3.02 2.55
N GLY A 314 -3.41 3.14 3.74
CA GLY A 314 -3.50 2.04 4.69
C GLY A 314 -4.39 0.89 4.23
N ALA A 315 -5.53 1.20 3.59
CA ALA A 315 -6.47 0.18 3.14
C ALA A 315 -5.84 -0.80 2.14
N TYR A 316 -5.22 -0.29 1.09
CA TYR A 316 -4.57 -1.13 0.08
C TYR A 316 -3.24 -1.71 0.56
N ALA A 317 -2.47 -0.98 1.36
CA ALA A 317 -1.27 -1.54 1.97
C ALA A 317 -1.60 -2.77 2.82
N ARG A 318 -2.71 -2.72 3.57
CA ARG A 318 -3.21 -3.86 4.35
C ARG A 318 -3.60 -5.04 3.44
N LEU A 319 -4.33 -4.77 2.36
CA LEU A 319 -4.71 -5.80 1.38
C LEU A 319 -3.48 -6.49 0.80
N TYR A 320 -2.54 -5.73 0.27
CA TYR A 320 -1.34 -6.26 -0.37
C TYR A 320 -0.43 -7.01 0.61
N ALA A 321 -0.32 -6.55 1.85
CA ALA A 321 0.42 -7.26 2.89
C ALA A 321 -0.19 -8.64 3.17
N TRP A 322 -1.52 -8.73 3.26
CA TRP A 322 -2.21 -10.01 3.45
C TRP A 322 -2.09 -10.92 2.24
N GLU A 323 -2.28 -10.41 1.02
CA GLU A 323 -2.09 -11.19 -0.22
C GLU A 323 -0.68 -11.76 -0.29
N SER A 324 0.33 -10.97 0.05
CA SER A 324 1.72 -11.41 0.12
C SER A 324 1.93 -12.48 1.20
N LEU A 325 1.39 -12.30 2.40
CA LEU A 325 1.50 -13.28 3.47
C LEU A 325 0.87 -14.63 3.07
N TYR A 326 -0.31 -14.62 2.45
CA TYR A 326 -0.95 -15.83 1.91
C TYR A 326 -0.06 -16.49 0.86
N ALA A 327 0.50 -15.71 -0.05
CA ALA A 327 1.40 -16.22 -1.07
C ALA A 327 2.68 -16.82 -0.45
N LEU A 328 3.25 -16.19 0.56
CA LEU A 328 4.43 -16.71 1.28
C LEU A 328 4.14 -18.06 1.94
N MET A 329 2.98 -18.21 2.55
CA MET A 329 2.55 -19.48 3.17
C MET A 329 2.04 -20.52 2.16
N GLY A 330 1.76 -20.13 0.91
CA GLY A 330 1.13 -21.00 -0.09
C GLY A 330 -0.34 -21.28 0.19
N LEU A 331 -1.03 -20.34 0.83
CA LEU A 331 -2.45 -20.45 1.14
C LEU A 331 -3.32 -19.94 -0.01
N PRO A 332 -4.44 -20.63 -0.32
CA PRO A 332 -5.42 -20.09 -1.24
C PRO A 332 -6.09 -18.83 -0.65
N ALA A 333 -6.46 -17.90 -1.53
CA ALA A 333 -7.09 -16.64 -1.13
C ALA A 333 -8.43 -16.78 -0.38
N GLY A 334 -9.06 -17.96 -0.43
CA GLY A 334 -10.33 -18.28 0.25
C GLY A 334 -10.18 -18.74 1.71
N VAL A 335 -8.97 -18.94 2.21
CA VAL A 335 -8.76 -19.30 3.63
C VAL A 335 -9.19 -18.14 4.52
N PRO A 336 -10.00 -18.37 5.58
CA PRO A 336 -10.38 -17.31 6.50
C PRO A 336 -9.15 -16.69 7.21
N PHE A 337 -9.16 -15.38 7.45
CA PHE A 337 -8.02 -14.66 8.04
C PHE A 337 -7.59 -15.20 9.41
N LEU A 338 -8.55 -15.54 10.28
CA LEU A 338 -8.23 -16.13 11.59
C LEU A 338 -7.55 -17.49 11.46
N GLU A 339 -7.93 -18.27 10.45
CA GLU A 339 -7.27 -19.53 10.15
C GLU A 339 -5.87 -19.30 9.56
N ALA A 340 -5.72 -18.31 8.69
CA ALA A 340 -4.40 -17.92 8.18
C ALA A 340 -3.46 -17.43 9.29
N VAL A 341 -3.97 -16.68 10.27
CA VAL A 341 -3.19 -16.27 11.46
C VAL A 341 -2.71 -17.50 12.23
N ARG A 342 -3.61 -18.47 12.46
CA ARG A 342 -3.22 -19.73 13.16
C ARG A 342 -2.16 -20.48 12.38
N GLN A 343 -2.36 -20.67 11.08
CA GLN A 343 -1.37 -21.36 10.24
C GLN A 343 -0.04 -20.63 10.15
N ALA A 344 -0.04 -19.30 10.18
CA ALA A 344 1.20 -18.52 10.16
C ALA A 344 2.12 -18.84 11.35
N THR A 345 1.57 -19.19 12.51
CA THR A 345 2.36 -19.60 13.68
C THR A 345 2.98 -21.00 13.56
N ASP A 346 2.43 -21.84 12.69
CA ASP A 346 2.93 -23.19 12.43
C ASP A 346 4.09 -23.19 11.43
N HIS A 347 4.26 -22.11 10.66
CA HIS A 347 5.38 -21.93 9.75
C HIS A 347 6.64 -21.47 10.47
N ARG A 348 7.81 -21.77 9.90
CA ARG A 348 9.08 -21.19 10.34
C ARG A 348 9.43 -20.00 9.47
N TRP A 349 9.77 -18.89 10.11
CA TRP A 349 10.05 -17.64 9.46
C TRP A 349 11.49 -17.21 9.69
N LEU A 350 12.19 -16.90 8.61
CA LEU A 350 13.50 -16.28 8.65
C LEU A 350 13.44 -14.92 7.97
N ARG A 351 14.19 -14.00 8.53
CA ARG A 351 14.65 -12.82 7.84
C ARG A 351 16.13 -13.05 7.48
N PHE A 352 16.52 -12.63 6.27
CA PHE A 352 17.91 -12.70 5.87
C PHE A 352 18.35 -11.42 5.15
N MET A 353 19.64 -11.28 4.94
CA MET A 353 20.28 -10.24 4.15
C MET A 353 21.58 -10.80 3.61
N ALA A 354 21.93 -10.54 2.37
CA ALA A 354 23.18 -10.95 1.77
C ALA A 354 24.09 -9.74 1.51
N PHE A 355 25.40 -9.98 1.53
CA PHE A 355 26.40 -8.97 1.20
C PHE A 355 26.75 -9.13 -0.29
N THR A 356 25.85 -8.65 -1.14
CA THR A 356 25.93 -8.69 -2.60
C THR A 356 25.53 -7.34 -3.15
N ASP A 357 25.89 -7.06 -4.41
CA ASP A 357 25.50 -5.83 -5.10
C ASP A 357 24.00 -5.76 -5.39
N TRP A 358 23.28 -6.88 -5.23
CA TRP A 358 21.83 -6.92 -5.38
C TRP A 358 21.12 -6.18 -4.25
N PHE A 359 21.61 -6.32 -3.02
CA PHE A 359 21.14 -5.52 -1.86
C PHE A 359 21.96 -4.23 -1.80
N HIS A 360 21.32 -3.10 -1.96
CA HIS A 360 22.03 -1.81 -1.99
C HIS A 360 22.57 -1.40 -0.63
N HIS A 361 21.98 -1.87 0.49
CA HIS A 361 22.37 -1.54 1.87
C HIS A 361 22.35 -0.05 2.22
N ASP A 362 21.81 0.78 1.33
CA ASP A 362 21.79 2.24 1.45
C ASP A 362 20.42 2.80 1.84
N THR A 363 19.34 2.21 1.34
CA THR A 363 17.99 2.75 1.55
C THR A 363 17.06 1.78 2.24
N SER A 364 16.58 0.76 1.56
CA SER A 364 15.64 -0.23 2.13
C SER A 364 15.84 -1.60 1.50
N ASP A 365 16.03 -2.59 2.36
CA ASP A 365 16.14 -3.98 1.99
C ASP A 365 15.17 -4.82 2.81
N ALA A 366 14.52 -5.80 2.18
CA ALA A 366 13.65 -6.77 2.83
C ALA A 366 13.86 -8.15 2.22
N ALA A 367 14.13 -9.15 3.04
CA ALA A 367 14.20 -10.51 2.56
C ALA A 367 13.71 -11.50 3.62
N PHE A 368 12.86 -12.43 3.18
CA PHE A 368 12.20 -13.41 4.02
C PHE A 368 12.31 -14.80 3.41
N ALA A 369 12.45 -15.80 4.26
CA ALA A 369 12.28 -17.19 3.87
C ALA A 369 11.27 -17.86 4.82
N VAL A 370 10.40 -18.69 4.26
CA VAL A 370 9.29 -19.32 4.97
C VAL A 370 9.32 -20.82 4.71
N LEU A 371 9.43 -21.61 5.76
CA LEU A 371 9.33 -23.08 5.70
C LEU A 371 7.93 -23.50 6.16
N ASP A 372 7.24 -24.28 5.33
CA ASP A 372 5.89 -24.75 5.62
C ASP A 372 5.86 -25.80 6.78
N PRO A 373 4.70 -26.05 7.38
CA PRO A 373 4.60 -27.02 8.49
C PRO A 373 4.97 -28.46 8.11
N THR A 374 4.85 -28.84 6.81
CA THR A 374 5.30 -30.16 6.34
C THR A 374 6.81 -30.24 6.22
N ARG A 375 7.49 -29.09 6.28
CA ARG A 375 8.94 -28.92 6.17
C ARG A 375 9.51 -29.35 4.80
N THR A 376 8.67 -29.40 3.78
CA THR A 376 9.04 -29.81 2.42
C THR A 376 8.92 -28.68 1.39
N ARG A 377 8.38 -27.52 1.78
CA ARG A 377 8.25 -26.36 0.90
C ARG A 377 8.86 -25.13 1.54
N VAL A 378 9.62 -24.40 0.73
CA VAL A 378 10.24 -23.14 1.14
C VAL A 378 9.81 -22.05 0.16
N THR A 379 9.43 -20.91 0.70
CA THR A 379 9.17 -19.70 -0.08
C THR A 379 10.20 -18.65 0.31
N VAL A 380 10.75 -17.97 -0.69
CA VAL A 380 11.67 -16.84 -0.49
C VAL A 380 11.11 -15.62 -1.20
N LEU A 381 11.15 -14.49 -0.51
CA LEU A 381 10.85 -13.17 -1.06
C LEU A 381 11.97 -12.22 -0.67
N ALA A 382 12.54 -11.55 -1.65
CA ALA A 382 13.55 -10.50 -1.45
C ALA A 382 13.18 -9.26 -2.26
N ALA A 383 13.40 -8.09 -1.70
CA ALA A 383 13.20 -6.80 -2.35
C ALA A 383 14.26 -5.82 -1.85
N THR A 384 14.72 -4.95 -2.73
CA THR A 384 15.66 -3.87 -2.42
C THR A 384 15.17 -2.58 -3.08
N ASP A 385 15.53 -1.45 -2.50
CA ASP A 385 15.22 -0.13 -3.05
C ASP A 385 16.38 0.83 -2.76
N THR A 386 16.61 1.76 -3.68
CA THR A 386 17.72 2.72 -3.62
C THR A 386 17.29 4.09 -4.09
N ASP A 387 17.91 5.13 -3.58
CA ASP A 387 17.77 6.51 -4.03
C ASP A 387 18.82 6.91 -5.09
N VAL A 388 19.73 6.01 -5.42
CA VAL A 388 20.74 6.24 -6.46
C VAL A 388 20.12 6.02 -7.84
N ASP A 389 20.17 7.06 -8.69
CA ASP A 389 19.76 6.96 -10.09
C ASP A 389 20.62 5.91 -10.81
N ARG A 390 19.99 4.87 -11.35
CA ARG A 390 20.68 3.79 -12.10
C ARG A 390 21.46 4.29 -13.32
N ASP A 391 21.11 5.43 -13.86
CA ASP A 391 21.79 6.05 -15.03
C ASP A 391 23.18 6.62 -14.69
N VAL A 392 23.55 6.67 -13.42
CA VAL A 392 24.88 7.16 -12.96
C VAL A 392 25.87 6.01 -12.78
N LEU A 393 25.42 4.77 -12.78
CA LEU A 393 26.24 3.56 -12.56
C LEU A 393 26.49 2.73 -13.84
N GLY A 394 26.09 3.25 -15.00
CA GLY A 394 26.28 2.60 -16.32
C GLY A 394 27.60 2.91 -17.01
#